data_72030b37fa58855a73ed06bf04ebd645
#
_entry.id   72030b37fa58855a73ed06bf04ebd645
#
_cell.length_a   1.000
_cell.length_b   1.000
_cell.length_c   1.000
_cell.angle_alpha   90.00
_cell.angle_beta   90.00
_cell.angle_gamma   90.00
#
_symmetry.space_group_name_H-M   'P 1'
#
loop_
_entity.id
_entity.type
_entity.pdbx_description
1 polymer ?
#
loop_
_entity_poly.entity_id
_entity_poly.type
_entity_poly.pdbx_seq_one_letter_code
_entity_poly.pdbx_strand_id
1 'polypeptide(L)'
;MVPAKMRGAVARYLHLPESELGEVRMVHRTLDCRRRNVLYHCVVEVGCGERTPQLLTHTVAQSESRESSLSMPSPSNVSERSELTQHSKLITQKVLSLPLTPSHSLSLPPKTVLIVGAGPAGLFAALRCLQLGMKPVIVERGKPVEERKYDIARLAREKVVNPDSNWCFGEGGAGTYSDGKLYTRSTKRGDVGAVLRTFVDHGADPDIMLEAHAHIGTDRLSGIIANMRHTIEAAGGEYHFNTRVTDLIVRDGRVHGVVTDAGEVTGAAVILATGHSARDIYYMFQRHGWLLEAKPFALGVRVEHPQELINEIQYHGKGYSKYLPPAAYSLTTQVYSSNNAITRSSSQHGVFSFCMCPGGVIVPAATADGQQVVNGMSNSRRNSPFANSGIAVTVDLKDVATLNLELGTLNFEPGTLNLKPGGMPSALPTTLNLKPGTLNLEPETLNLEPGTLNQSLPTLAFQMQVEQIMFHAGGDAINAPAQRLVDFLRRKASSTLGKTGYMGDVVSAPLHELLPPFVVDSLIQGFRDFDRKMHGFITEDATLLAVESRTSSPVRIPRDKETLQHPQLQGLYPCGEGAGYAGGIVSSALDGIRCVNNFANIG
;
A
#
# COMPACT_ATOMS: atom_id res chain seq x y z
N MET A 1 -14.72 -1.66 27.33
CA MET A 1 -15.08 -2.38 28.58
C MET A 1 -14.59 -3.81 28.46
N VAL A 2 -13.79 -4.30 29.39
CA VAL A 2 -13.29 -5.70 29.34
C VAL A 2 -14.47 -6.62 29.62
N PRO A 3 -14.74 -7.63 28.77
CA PRO A 3 -15.82 -8.57 29.02
C PRO A 3 -15.70 -9.21 30.41
N ALA A 4 -16.82 -9.38 31.13
CA ALA A 4 -16.83 -9.96 32.50
C ALA A 4 -16.10 -11.31 32.58
N LYS A 5 -16.19 -12.13 31.50
CA LYS A 5 -15.44 -13.39 31.39
C LYS A 5 -13.91 -13.24 31.41
N MET A 6 -13.39 -12.11 30.93
CA MET A 6 -11.94 -11.85 30.92
C MET A 6 -11.45 -11.50 32.32
N ARG A 7 -12.22 -10.73 33.08
CA ARG A 7 -11.90 -10.39 34.46
C ARG A 7 -11.79 -11.66 35.34
N GLY A 8 -12.75 -12.58 35.21
CA GLY A 8 -12.71 -13.87 35.90
C GLY A 8 -11.55 -14.77 35.44
N ALA A 9 -11.15 -14.72 34.17
CA ALA A 9 -9.97 -15.45 33.72
C ALA A 9 -8.67 -14.90 34.30
N VAL A 10 -8.54 -13.57 34.37
CA VAL A 10 -7.41 -12.89 35.00
C VAL A 10 -7.33 -13.19 36.50
N ALA A 11 -8.46 -13.15 37.20
CA ALA A 11 -8.55 -13.49 38.62
C ALA A 11 -8.02 -14.91 38.92
N ARG A 12 -8.49 -15.90 38.14
CA ARG A 12 -8.00 -17.28 38.24
C ARG A 12 -6.50 -17.42 37.98
N TYR A 13 -6.01 -16.71 36.97
CA TYR A 13 -4.59 -16.75 36.58
C TYR A 13 -3.69 -16.17 37.69
N LEU A 14 -4.12 -15.06 38.29
CA LEU A 14 -3.38 -14.37 39.34
C LEU A 14 -3.59 -15.01 40.72
N HIS A 15 -4.50 -16.00 40.86
CA HIS A 15 -4.92 -16.58 42.11
C HIS A 15 -5.45 -15.52 43.12
N LEU A 16 -6.16 -14.50 42.58
CA LEU A 16 -6.76 -13.41 43.36
C LEU A 16 -8.28 -13.44 43.23
N PRO A 17 -9.02 -13.01 44.25
CA PRO A 17 -10.45 -12.74 44.12
C PRO A 17 -10.69 -11.63 43.04
N GLU A 18 -11.79 -11.72 42.31
CA GLU A 18 -12.15 -10.68 41.31
C GLU A 18 -12.30 -9.29 41.94
N SER A 19 -12.67 -9.24 43.25
CA SER A 19 -12.81 -8.01 44.04
C SER A 19 -11.49 -7.28 44.28
N GLU A 20 -10.37 -7.99 44.26
CA GLU A 20 -9.03 -7.43 44.48
C GLU A 20 -8.37 -6.96 43.18
N LEU A 21 -8.96 -7.28 42.02
CA LEU A 21 -8.48 -6.77 40.74
C LEU A 21 -8.91 -5.31 40.61
N GLY A 22 -7.95 -4.44 40.35
CA GLY A 22 -8.18 -3.08 39.93
C GLY A 22 -8.77 -3.02 38.50
N GLU A 23 -8.46 -1.99 37.75
CA GLU A 23 -8.87 -1.90 36.37
C GLU A 23 -8.17 -2.99 35.51
N VAL A 24 -8.94 -3.75 34.75
CA VAL A 24 -8.44 -4.74 33.78
C VAL A 24 -8.71 -4.19 32.40
N ARG A 25 -7.66 -3.85 31.67
CA ARG A 25 -7.72 -3.25 30.35
C ARG A 25 -7.04 -4.13 29.32
N MET A 26 -7.72 -4.44 28.22
CA MET A 26 -7.09 -5.09 27.08
C MET A 26 -6.18 -4.08 26.35
N VAL A 27 -4.94 -4.46 26.10
CA VAL A 27 -3.96 -3.61 25.39
C VAL A 27 -3.57 -4.17 24.02
N HIS A 28 -3.81 -5.47 23.81
CA HIS A 28 -3.53 -6.10 22.52
C HIS A 28 -4.29 -7.41 22.36
N ARG A 29 -4.74 -7.71 21.13
CA ARG A 29 -5.33 -9.02 20.77
C ARG A 29 -4.85 -9.50 19.41
N THR A 30 -4.64 -10.81 19.30
CA THR A 30 -4.25 -11.49 18.07
C THR A 30 -5.05 -12.77 17.91
N LEU A 31 -5.53 -13.05 16.69
CA LEU A 31 -6.19 -14.30 16.37
C LEU A 31 -5.15 -15.32 15.90
N ASP A 32 -5.10 -16.49 16.54
CA ASP A 32 -4.23 -17.60 16.17
C ASP A 32 -5.06 -18.75 15.58
N CYS A 33 -4.90 -18.99 14.29
CA CYS A 33 -5.59 -20.03 13.53
C CYS A 33 -4.66 -21.19 13.12
N ARG A 34 -3.44 -21.26 13.64
CA ARG A 34 -2.45 -22.29 13.25
C ARG A 34 -2.80 -23.71 13.68
N ARG A 35 -3.68 -23.84 14.66
CA ARG A 35 -4.17 -25.13 15.18
C ARG A 35 -5.65 -25.27 14.90
N ARG A 36 -6.16 -26.51 15.00
CA ARG A 36 -7.59 -26.82 14.83
C ARG A 36 -8.52 -25.98 15.72
N ASN A 37 -8.05 -25.58 16.90
CA ASN A 37 -8.76 -24.65 17.76
C ASN A 37 -8.27 -23.23 17.45
N VAL A 38 -9.20 -22.38 17.04
CA VAL A 38 -8.93 -20.95 16.81
C VAL A 38 -8.92 -20.25 18.16
N LEU A 39 -7.84 -19.52 18.45
CA LEU A 39 -7.60 -18.90 19.74
C LEU A 39 -7.35 -17.40 19.61
N TYR A 40 -7.89 -16.62 20.55
CA TYR A 40 -7.48 -15.23 20.72
C TYR A 40 -6.38 -15.17 21.79
N HIS A 41 -5.22 -14.64 21.42
CA HIS A 41 -4.18 -14.22 22.35
C HIS A 41 -4.44 -12.78 22.75
N CYS A 42 -4.66 -12.53 24.03
CA CYS A 42 -4.92 -11.21 24.56
C CYS A 42 -3.81 -10.81 25.52
N VAL A 43 -3.34 -9.57 25.41
CA VAL A 43 -2.49 -8.93 26.42
C VAL A 43 -3.38 -7.98 27.20
N VAL A 44 -3.37 -8.11 28.52
CA VAL A 44 -4.15 -7.27 29.41
C VAL A 44 -3.25 -6.57 30.42
N GLU A 45 -3.58 -5.33 30.70
CA GLU A 45 -3.01 -4.55 31.78
C GLU A 45 -3.94 -4.64 32.99
N VAL A 46 -3.38 -4.93 34.14
CA VAL A 46 -4.14 -5.13 35.38
C VAL A 46 -3.63 -4.20 36.45
N GLY A 47 -4.49 -3.36 36.97
CA GLY A 47 -4.21 -2.57 38.18
C GLY A 47 -4.30 -3.46 39.43
N CYS A 48 -3.25 -3.51 40.23
CA CYS A 48 -3.18 -4.26 41.50
C CYS A 48 -2.95 -3.28 42.65
N GLY A 49 -3.99 -2.58 43.09
CA GLY A 49 -3.90 -1.63 44.21
C GLY A 49 -2.85 -0.53 44.00
N GLU A 50 -2.02 -0.24 45.00
CA GLU A 50 -0.95 0.76 44.95
C GLU A 50 0.32 0.30 44.21
N ARG A 51 0.33 -0.92 43.63
CA ARG A 51 1.47 -1.45 42.87
C ARG A 51 1.41 -1.04 41.43
N THR A 52 2.59 -0.84 40.82
CA THR A 52 2.73 -0.56 39.38
C THR A 52 1.95 -1.58 38.56
N PRO A 53 1.18 -1.17 37.53
CA PRO A 53 0.44 -2.08 36.65
C PRO A 53 1.35 -3.13 36.05
N GLN A 54 0.98 -4.41 36.13
CA GLN A 54 1.71 -5.49 35.47
C GLN A 54 1.07 -5.85 34.14
N LEU A 55 1.90 -5.98 33.12
CA LEU A 55 1.49 -6.50 31.81
C LEU A 55 1.43 -8.03 31.88
N LEU A 56 0.25 -8.59 31.67
CA LEU A 56 0.04 -10.02 31.63
C LEU A 56 -0.33 -10.46 30.20
N THR A 57 0.38 -11.45 29.68
CA THR A 57 0.05 -12.10 28.42
C THR A 57 -0.69 -13.39 28.70
N HIS A 58 -1.95 -13.49 28.29
CA HIS A 58 -2.75 -14.68 28.46
C HIS A 58 -3.42 -15.13 27.16
N THR A 59 -3.46 -16.45 26.95
CA THR A 59 -4.15 -17.09 25.84
C THR A 59 -5.54 -17.51 26.29
N VAL A 60 -6.59 -16.92 25.73
CA VAL A 60 -7.98 -17.31 25.99
C VAL A 60 -8.42 -18.27 24.89
N ALA A 61 -8.61 -19.55 25.24
CA ALA A 61 -9.26 -20.51 24.37
C ALA A 61 -10.77 -20.28 24.39
N GLN A 62 -11.42 -20.06 23.25
CA GLN A 62 -12.84 -20.29 23.10
C GLN A 62 -13.07 -21.81 22.98
N SER A 63 -13.20 -22.51 24.10
CA SER A 63 -13.76 -23.87 24.08
C SER A 63 -15.28 -23.74 23.96
N GLU A 64 -15.86 -24.27 22.90
CA GLU A 64 -17.29 -24.54 22.84
C GLU A 64 -17.64 -25.55 23.94
N SER A 65 -18.22 -25.08 25.02
CA SER A 65 -19.05 -25.92 25.85
C SER A 65 -20.50 -25.82 25.35
N ARG A 66 -21.05 -26.98 25.05
CA ARG A 66 -22.42 -27.24 24.62
C ARG A 66 -23.45 -26.37 25.33
N GLU A 67 -24.37 -25.87 24.50
CA GLU A 67 -25.76 -25.53 24.75
C GLU A 67 -26.15 -24.91 26.12
N SER A 68 -26.47 -23.62 26.06
CA SER A 68 -27.67 -23.12 26.70
C SER A 68 -28.24 -21.98 25.85
N SER A 69 -29.43 -22.21 25.37
CA SER A 69 -30.30 -21.29 24.65
C SER A 69 -30.52 -20.02 25.45
N LEU A 70 -30.04 -18.89 24.92
CA LEU A 70 -30.48 -17.57 25.32
C LEU A 70 -30.89 -16.82 24.07
N SER A 71 -32.22 -16.67 23.95
CA SER A 71 -32.90 -15.86 22.96
C SER A 71 -32.39 -14.42 23.02
N MET A 72 -31.87 -13.94 21.91
CA MET A 72 -31.58 -12.53 21.69
C MET A 72 -32.89 -11.78 21.41
N PRO A 73 -33.13 -10.64 21.99
CA PRO A 73 -34.27 -9.80 21.61
C PRO A 73 -33.99 -9.17 20.23
N SER A 74 -35.02 -9.11 19.40
CA SER A 74 -35.04 -8.45 18.11
C SER A 74 -34.73 -6.97 18.22
N PRO A 75 -34.02 -6.36 17.28
CA PRO A 75 -33.81 -4.91 17.26
C PRO A 75 -35.09 -4.21 16.82
N SER A 76 -35.77 -3.60 17.78
CA SER A 76 -36.80 -2.61 17.50
C SER A 76 -36.16 -1.24 17.37
N ASN A 77 -36.37 -0.66 16.17
CA ASN A 77 -36.34 0.78 15.84
C ASN A 77 -36.11 1.76 16.99
N VAL A 78 -35.17 2.70 16.83
CA VAL A 78 -35.37 4.13 16.98
C VAL A 78 -34.06 4.88 17.21
N SER A 79 -33.86 5.99 16.46
CA SER A 79 -33.09 7.21 16.83
C SER A 79 -31.56 7.21 16.86
N GLU A 80 -30.88 6.49 15.99
CA GLU A 80 -29.41 6.67 15.87
C GLU A 80 -28.96 7.91 15.08
N ARG A 81 -29.88 8.67 14.47
CA ARG A 81 -29.50 9.87 13.70
C ARG A 81 -29.14 11.10 14.55
N SER A 82 -29.59 11.17 15.79
CA SER A 82 -29.31 12.32 16.67
C SER A 82 -28.00 12.19 17.44
N GLU A 83 -27.54 10.97 17.72
CA GLU A 83 -26.29 10.74 18.45
C GLU A 83 -25.04 10.91 17.57
N LEU A 84 -25.11 10.57 16.27
CA LEU A 84 -24.02 10.80 15.32
C LEU A 84 -23.68 12.29 15.15
N THR A 85 -24.68 13.17 15.25
CA THR A 85 -24.47 14.62 15.15
C THR A 85 -23.89 15.22 16.43
N GLN A 86 -24.16 14.62 17.59
CA GLN A 86 -23.54 15.02 18.86
C GLN A 86 -22.12 14.46 19.00
N HIS A 87 -21.85 13.25 18.51
CA HIS A 87 -20.49 12.69 18.48
C HIS A 87 -19.55 13.49 17.56
N SER A 88 -20.01 13.95 16.40
CA SER A 88 -19.21 14.79 15.52
C SER A 88 -18.87 16.15 16.16
N LYS A 89 -19.79 16.75 16.90
CA LYS A 89 -19.52 17.98 17.65
C LYS A 89 -18.57 17.80 18.84
N LEU A 90 -18.63 16.65 19.52
CA LEU A 90 -17.70 16.32 20.60
C LEU A 90 -16.29 16.00 20.09
N ILE A 91 -16.18 15.36 18.92
CA ILE A 91 -14.90 15.09 18.26
C ILE A 91 -14.24 16.41 17.82
N THR A 92 -14.99 17.34 17.27
CA THR A 92 -14.48 18.66 16.89
C THR A 92 -13.97 19.47 18.09
N GLN A 93 -14.59 19.35 19.27
CA GLN A 93 -14.10 19.99 20.49
C GLN A 93 -12.87 19.29 21.12
N LYS A 94 -12.71 17.96 20.96
CA LYS A 94 -11.56 17.24 21.49
C LYS A 94 -10.32 17.32 20.58
N VAL A 95 -10.49 17.46 19.27
CA VAL A 95 -9.39 17.62 18.31
C VAL A 95 -8.65 18.96 18.52
N LEU A 96 -9.35 19.97 19.02
CA LEU A 96 -8.73 21.23 19.46
C LEU A 96 -7.91 21.13 20.76
N SER A 97 -7.92 19.97 21.45
CA SER A 97 -7.14 19.72 22.65
C SER A 97 -5.86 18.89 22.45
N LEU A 98 -5.39 18.69 21.23
CA LEU A 98 -3.97 18.41 21.04
C LEU A 98 -3.21 19.56 21.72
N PRO A 99 -2.27 19.29 22.64
CA PRO A 99 -1.51 20.35 23.25
C PRO A 99 -0.62 20.96 22.14
N LEU A 100 -1.18 21.91 21.40
CA LEU A 100 -0.45 22.95 20.73
C LEU A 100 0.10 23.78 21.89
N THR A 101 1.19 23.34 22.52
CA THR A 101 1.93 24.22 23.41
C THR A 101 2.43 25.35 22.54
N PRO A 102 1.86 26.57 22.65
CA PRO A 102 2.48 27.71 22.03
C PRO A 102 3.80 27.86 22.77
N SER A 103 4.89 27.54 22.15
CA SER A 103 6.18 28.01 22.60
C SER A 103 6.11 29.53 22.51
N HIS A 104 5.82 30.19 23.62
CA HIS A 104 5.95 31.62 23.75
C HIS A 104 7.41 32.03 23.60
N SER A 105 7.83 32.32 22.40
CA SER A 105 9.05 33.04 22.12
C SER A 105 8.94 33.78 20.79
N LEU A 106 8.66 35.09 20.92
CA LEU A 106 9.15 36.20 20.06
C LEU A 106 9.01 36.09 18.53
N SER A 107 8.01 36.82 17.97
CA SER A 107 8.12 37.81 16.87
C SER A 107 8.69 37.44 15.50
N LEU A 108 9.03 36.23 15.17
CA LEU A 108 9.31 35.80 13.79
C LEU A 108 8.12 35.01 13.22
N PRO A 109 7.72 35.27 11.97
CA PRO A 109 6.71 34.48 11.32
C PRO A 109 7.12 32.99 11.34
N PRO A 110 6.17 32.03 11.51
CA PRO A 110 6.48 30.63 11.56
C PRO A 110 7.19 30.18 10.27
N LYS A 111 8.23 29.35 10.41
CA LYS A 111 8.92 28.77 9.24
C LYS A 111 7.90 28.00 8.39
N THR A 112 7.80 28.34 7.12
CA THR A 112 6.94 27.63 6.16
C THR A 112 7.67 26.38 5.65
N VAL A 113 7.02 25.21 5.76
CA VAL A 113 7.49 23.93 5.22
C VAL A 113 6.58 23.49 4.09
N LEU A 114 7.12 23.34 2.90
CA LEU A 114 6.37 22.83 1.76
C LEU A 114 6.32 21.30 1.82
N ILE A 115 5.15 20.73 1.57
CA ILE A 115 4.91 19.30 1.55
C ILE A 115 4.28 18.95 0.21
N VAL A 116 5.03 18.20 -0.61
CA VAL A 116 4.56 17.79 -1.94
C VAL A 116 3.91 16.40 -1.82
N GLY A 117 2.58 16.38 -1.93
CA GLY A 117 1.74 15.20 -1.82
C GLY A 117 0.99 15.10 -0.49
N ALA A 118 -0.32 14.91 -0.58
CA ALA A 118 -1.25 14.76 0.55
C ALA A 118 -1.50 13.29 0.94
N GLY A 119 -0.56 12.37 0.66
CA GLY A 119 -0.60 10.99 1.13
C GLY A 119 -0.25 10.86 2.62
N PRO A 120 -0.18 9.63 3.19
CA PRO A 120 0.06 9.44 4.62
C PRO A 120 1.35 10.12 5.11
N ALA A 121 2.43 10.10 4.31
CA ALA A 121 3.68 10.78 4.67
C ALA A 121 3.48 12.29 4.78
N GLY A 122 2.80 12.92 3.81
CA GLY A 122 2.54 14.36 3.80
C GLY A 122 1.60 14.81 4.91
N LEU A 123 0.49 14.09 5.14
CA LEU A 123 -0.47 14.41 6.20
C LEU A 123 0.17 14.38 7.59
N PHE A 124 0.95 13.35 7.90
CA PHE A 124 1.63 13.24 9.20
C PHE A 124 2.82 14.21 9.31
N ALA A 125 3.48 14.55 8.20
CA ALA A 125 4.47 15.64 8.17
C ALA A 125 3.79 16.98 8.50
N ALA A 126 2.63 17.28 7.93
CA ALA A 126 1.89 18.52 8.20
C ALA A 126 1.45 18.64 9.66
N LEU A 127 0.84 17.59 10.21
CA LEU A 127 0.48 17.55 11.63
C LEU A 127 1.71 17.76 12.54
N ARG A 128 2.84 17.17 12.16
CA ARG A 128 4.09 17.33 12.93
C ARG A 128 4.66 18.74 12.82
N CYS A 129 4.59 19.40 11.66
CA CYS A 129 4.95 20.81 11.52
C CYS A 129 4.16 21.69 12.48
N LEU A 130 2.84 21.52 12.53
CA LEU A 130 1.97 22.28 13.43
C LEU A 130 2.33 22.08 14.91
N GLN A 131 2.60 20.84 15.32
CA GLN A 131 3.05 20.53 16.68
C GLN A 131 4.36 21.23 17.06
N LEU A 132 5.20 21.53 16.08
CA LEU A 132 6.49 22.23 16.26
C LEU A 132 6.41 23.74 15.98
N GLY A 133 5.19 24.29 15.82
CA GLY A 133 4.99 25.73 15.57
C GLY A 133 5.40 26.19 14.17
N MET A 134 5.51 25.26 13.21
CA MET A 134 5.80 25.58 11.79
C MET A 134 4.52 25.59 10.97
N LYS A 135 4.50 26.35 9.89
CA LYS A 135 3.37 26.40 8.96
C LYS A 135 3.56 25.40 7.82
N PRO A 136 2.77 24.31 7.74
CA PRO A 136 2.77 23.42 6.59
C PRO A 136 1.97 24.04 5.43
N VAL A 137 2.50 23.92 4.22
CA VAL A 137 1.80 24.21 2.96
C VAL A 137 1.86 22.95 2.12
N ILE A 138 0.71 22.30 1.92
CA ILE A 138 0.59 21.04 1.20
C ILE A 138 0.20 21.34 -0.24
N VAL A 139 0.97 20.81 -1.19
CA VAL A 139 0.72 20.88 -2.63
C VAL A 139 0.35 19.48 -3.10
N GLU A 140 -0.90 19.30 -3.54
CA GLU A 140 -1.44 18.01 -4.01
C GLU A 140 -1.93 18.15 -5.45
N ARG A 141 -1.44 17.26 -6.32
CA ARG A 141 -1.80 17.27 -7.74
C ARG A 141 -3.25 16.94 -8.00
N GLY A 142 -3.84 16.09 -7.16
CA GLY A 142 -5.20 15.62 -7.30
C GLY A 142 -6.21 16.40 -6.48
N LYS A 143 -7.41 15.84 -6.43
CA LYS A 143 -8.58 16.46 -5.82
C LYS A 143 -8.72 16.08 -4.34
N PRO A 144 -9.49 16.89 -3.56
CA PRO A 144 -9.91 16.47 -2.22
C PRO A 144 -10.79 15.19 -2.29
N VAL A 145 -10.86 14.44 -1.20
CA VAL A 145 -11.51 13.10 -1.17
C VAL A 145 -12.97 13.14 -1.61
N GLU A 146 -13.67 14.25 -1.36
CA GLU A 146 -15.07 14.45 -1.71
C GLU A 146 -15.28 14.49 -3.24
N GLU A 147 -14.31 14.97 -4.00
CA GLU A 147 -14.34 15.06 -5.46
C GLU A 147 -13.63 13.89 -6.12
N ARG A 148 -12.52 13.42 -5.55
CA ARG A 148 -11.71 12.33 -6.07
C ARG A 148 -12.50 11.05 -6.32
N LYS A 149 -13.51 10.76 -5.49
CA LYS A 149 -14.42 9.62 -5.66
C LYS A 149 -15.11 9.56 -7.03
N TYR A 150 -15.36 10.70 -7.65
CA TYR A 150 -16.00 10.77 -8.98
C TYR A 150 -15.03 10.37 -10.08
N ASP A 151 -13.75 10.75 -9.99
CA ASP A 151 -12.72 10.32 -10.94
C ASP A 151 -12.48 8.81 -10.84
N ILE A 152 -12.50 8.26 -9.64
CA ILE A 152 -12.41 6.83 -9.38
C ILE A 152 -13.59 6.07 -9.96
N ALA A 153 -14.82 6.57 -9.74
CA ALA A 153 -16.02 5.97 -10.30
C ALA A 153 -16.02 6.02 -11.85
N ARG A 154 -15.49 7.10 -12.40
CA ARG A 154 -15.36 7.30 -13.84
C ARG A 154 -14.32 6.32 -14.43
N LEU A 155 -13.18 6.15 -13.78
CA LEU A 155 -12.19 5.16 -14.18
C LEU A 155 -12.77 3.73 -14.20
N ALA A 156 -13.53 3.36 -13.18
CA ALA A 156 -14.12 2.03 -13.07
C ALA A 156 -15.22 1.78 -14.12
N ARG A 157 -16.04 2.78 -14.44
CA ARG A 157 -17.21 2.65 -15.32
C ARG A 157 -16.90 2.98 -16.78
N GLU A 158 -16.20 4.09 -17.00
CA GLU A 158 -15.95 4.66 -18.33
C GLU A 158 -14.55 4.33 -18.84
N LYS A 159 -13.69 3.73 -17.98
CA LYS A 159 -12.29 3.39 -18.29
C LYS A 159 -11.44 4.62 -18.67
N VAL A 160 -11.83 5.79 -18.17
CA VAL A 160 -11.12 7.05 -18.39
C VAL A 160 -10.27 7.38 -17.19
N VAL A 161 -8.95 7.46 -17.39
CA VAL A 161 -7.99 7.86 -16.36
C VAL A 161 -7.92 9.37 -16.26
N ASN A 162 -8.10 9.91 -15.07
CA ASN A 162 -7.64 11.26 -14.76
C ASN A 162 -6.17 11.15 -14.29
N PRO A 163 -5.18 11.68 -15.02
CA PRO A 163 -3.77 11.49 -14.68
C PRO A 163 -3.35 12.16 -13.37
N ASP A 164 -4.11 13.11 -12.87
CA ASP A 164 -3.83 13.83 -11.64
C ASP A 164 -4.74 13.45 -10.47
N SER A 165 -5.87 12.74 -10.71
CA SER A 165 -6.81 12.34 -9.67
C SER A 165 -7.36 10.93 -9.96
N ASN A 166 -6.87 9.91 -9.23
CA ASN A 166 -7.17 8.50 -9.48
C ASN A 166 -6.95 7.66 -8.21
N TRP A 167 -6.74 6.35 -8.34
CA TRP A 167 -6.46 5.45 -7.19
C TRP A 167 -5.15 5.78 -6.46
N CYS A 168 -4.18 6.41 -7.11
CA CYS A 168 -2.86 6.71 -6.54
C CYS A 168 -2.72 8.19 -6.14
N PHE A 169 -3.33 9.09 -6.88
CA PHE A 169 -3.22 10.54 -6.71
C PHE A 169 -4.49 11.17 -6.17
N GLY A 170 -4.34 12.25 -5.42
CA GLY A 170 -5.37 12.95 -4.70
C GLY A 170 -5.23 12.79 -3.19
N GLU A 171 -6.04 13.50 -2.44
CA GLU A 171 -5.99 13.56 -0.98
C GLU A 171 -5.99 12.18 -0.33
N GLY A 172 -5.06 11.97 0.62
CA GLY A 172 -4.81 10.69 1.28
C GLY A 172 -3.99 9.70 0.46
N GLY A 173 -3.63 10.02 -0.81
CA GLY A 173 -2.80 9.21 -1.68
C GLY A 173 -3.42 7.84 -2.00
N ALA A 174 -2.59 6.84 -2.34
CA ALA A 174 -3.03 5.48 -2.61
C ALA A 174 -3.63 4.77 -1.37
N GLY A 175 -3.37 5.28 -0.16
CA GLY A 175 -3.89 4.74 1.09
C GLY A 175 -5.41 4.88 1.22
N THR A 176 -6.00 5.99 0.76
CA THR A 176 -7.42 6.31 0.95
C THR A 176 -8.37 5.24 0.43
N TYR A 177 -8.06 4.69 -0.74
CA TYR A 177 -8.90 3.68 -1.42
C TYR A 177 -8.26 2.30 -1.40
N SER A 178 -7.58 1.96 -0.30
CA SER A 178 -7.01 0.64 -0.02
C SER A 178 -7.83 -0.11 1.05
N ASP A 179 -7.37 -1.27 1.48
CA ASP A 179 -7.91 -1.96 2.66
C ASP A 179 -7.64 -1.17 3.96
N GLY A 180 -6.71 -0.20 3.93
CA GLY A 180 -6.37 0.58 5.10
C GLY A 180 -5.66 -0.21 6.19
N LYS A 181 -4.77 -1.13 5.81
CA LYS A 181 -3.95 -1.90 6.77
C LYS A 181 -2.99 -0.99 7.51
N LEU A 182 -2.97 -1.14 8.83
CA LEU A 182 -2.13 -0.34 9.74
C LEU A 182 -0.97 -1.14 10.34
N TYR A 183 -0.83 -2.42 9.97
CA TYR A 183 0.30 -3.22 10.42
C TYR A 183 1.61 -2.78 9.74
N THR A 184 2.67 -2.65 10.53
CA THR A 184 4.01 -2.38 10.03
C THR A 184 5.06 -3.16 10.81
N ARG A 185 6.13 -3.58 10.11
CA ARG A 185 7.35 -4.13 10.75
C ARG A 185 8.33 -3.03 11.17
N SER A 186 8.05 -1.78 10.82
CA SER A 186 8.95 -0.63 11.04
C SER A 186 8.83 -0.01 12.44
N THR A 187 8.62 -0.82 13.48
CA THR A 187 8.43 -0.35 14.87
C THR A 187 9.63 0.42 15.44
N LYS A 188 10.84 0.17 14.93
CA LYS A 188 12.05 0.89 15.34
C LYS A 188 12.17 2.31 14.77
N ARG A 189 11.29 2.72 13.84
CA ARG A 189 11.38 4.02 13.13
C ARG A 189 10.60 5.14 13.79
N GLY A 190 9.82 4.86 14.83
CA GLY A 190 9.01 5.84 15.55
C GLY A 190 7.85 5.21 16.33
N ASP A 191 7.04 6.06 16.96
CA ASP A 191 5.89 5.64 17.77
C ASP A 191 4.69 5.28 16.87
N VAL A 192 4.52 3.98 16.59
CA VAL A 192 3.36 3.45 15.86
C VAL A 192 2.05 3.76 16.61
N GLY A 193 2.08 3.69 17.94
CA GLY A 193 0.91 3.99 18.78
C GLY A 193 0.42 5.43 18.61
N ALA A 194 1.34 6.40 18.45
CA ALA A 194 0.97 7.78 18.17
C ALA A 194 0.28 7.92 16.80
N VAL A 195 0.75 7.20 15.78
CA VAL A 195 0.10 7.19 14.46
C VAL A 195 -1.32 6.62 14.56
N LEU A 196 -1.50 5.50 15.27
CA LEU A 196 -2.82 4.89 15.45
C LEU A 196 -3.75 5.81 16.26
N ARG A 197 -3.28 6.42 17.35
CA ARG A 197 -4.05 7.41 18.12
C ARG A 197 -4.51 8.56 17.23
N THR A 198 -3.63 9.09 16.37
CA THR A 198 -4.01 10.16 15.43
C THR A 198 -5.18 9.73 14.54
N PHE A 199 -5.20 8.49 14.02
CA PHE A 199 -6.36 8.00 13.27
C PHE A 199 -7.62 7.90 14.13
N VAL A 200 -7.52 7.43 15.37
CA VAL A 200 -8.65 7.37 16.31
C VAL A 200 -9.19 8.77 16.63
N ASP A 201 -8.31 9.74 16.88
CA ASP A 201 -8.67 11.13 17.13
C ASP A 201 -9.41 11.78 15.95
N HIS A 202 -9.20 11.26 14.73
CA HIS A 202 -9.86 11.71 13.51
C HIS A 202 -11.03 10.82 13.05
N GLY A 203 -11.47 9.87 13.89
CA GLY A 203 -12.70 9.11 13.69
C GLY A 203 -12.52 7.64 13.30
N ALA A 204 -11.30 7.09 13.41
CA ALA A 204 -11.12 5.65 13.31
C ALA A 204 -11.65 4.93 14.56
N ASP A 205 -12.02 3.66 14.39
CA ASP A 205 -12.46 2.83 15.50
C ASP A 205 -11.33 2.64 16.51
N PRO A 206 -11.55 2.86 17.82
CA PRO A 206 -10.54 2.64 18.85
C PRO A 206 -9.96 1.22 18.89
N ASP A 207 -10.67 0.24 18.38
CA ASP A 207 -10.22 -1.16 18.31
C ASP A 207 -8.93 -1.33 17.48
N ILE A 208 -8.62 -0.39 16.56
CA ILE A 208 -7.33 -0.41 15.83
C ILE A 208 -6.11 -0.33 16.75
N MET A 209 -6.26 0.21 17.96
CA MET A 209 -5.21 0.26 18.97
C MET A 209 -4.94 -1.11 19.60
N LEU A 210 -5.91 -2.02 19.56
CA LEU A 210 -5.87 -3.32 20.22
C LEU A 210 -5.50 -4.45 19.25
N GLU A 211 -5.82 -4.30 17.97
CA GLU A 211 -5.68 -5.34 16.97
C GLU A 211 -4.26 -5.45 16.41
N ALA A 212 -3.67 -6.65 16.44
CA ALA A 212 -2.35 -6.91 15.84
C ALA A 212 -2.31 -6.62 14.33
N HIS A 213 -3.42 -6.86 13.63
CA HIS A 213 -3.58 -6.64 12.20
C HIS A 213 -4.72 -5.67 11.92
N ALA A 214 -4.64 -4.49 12.58
CA ALA A 214 -5.64 -3.45 12.46
C ALA A 214 -5.81 -2.98 11.00
N HIS A 215 -7.06 -2.67 10.65
CA HIS A 215 -7.43 -2.05 9.38
C HIS A 215 -8.57 -1.06 9.58
N ILE A 216 -8.74 -0.14 8.66
CA ILE A 216 -9.81 0.86 8.71
C ILE A 216 -10.90 0.56 7.67
N GLY A 217 -10.51 0.24 6.44
CA GLY A 217 -11.41 0.08 5.31
C GLY A 217 -11.61 1.37 4.51
N THR A 218 -11.77 1.22 3.21
CA THR A 218 -11.83 2.34 2.26
C THR A 218 -13.04 3.26 2.48
N ASP A 219 -14.15 2.71 2.95
CA ASP A 219 -15.40 3.44 3.23
C ASP A 219 -15.27 4.44 4.40
N ARG A 220 -14.33 4.20 5.33
CA ARG A 220 -14.10 5.07 6.49
C ARG A 220 -12.89 5.98 6.32
N LEU A 221 -11.88 5.54 5.56
CA LEU A 221 -10.64 6.29 5.38
C LEU A 221 -10.86 7.69 4.80
N SER A 222 -11.72 7.85 3.81
CA SER A 222 -12.00 9.16 3.21
C SER A 222 -12.50 10.19 4.22
N GLY A 223 -13.40 9.79 5.13
CA GLY A 223 -13.89 10.68 6.19
C GLY A 223 -12.80 11.04 7.22
N ILE A 224 -11.95 10.08 7.57
CA ILE A 224 -10.82 10.30 8.48
C ILE A 224 -9.80 11.27 7.87
N ILE A 225 -9.48 11.10 6.58
CA ILE A 225 -8.57 11.97 5.84
C ILE A 225 -9.12 13.40 5.78
N ALA A 226 -10.42 13.58 5.47
CA ALA A 226 -11.07 14.89 5.50
C ALA A 226 -10.99 15.54 6.89
N ASN A 227 -11.20 14.79 7.97
CA ASN A 227 -11.06 15.29 9.33
C ASN A 227 -9.61 15.72 9.65
N MET A 228 -8.60 14.98 9.15
CA MET A 228 -7.19 15.36 9.29
C MET A 228 -6.92 16.70 8.57
N ARG A 229 -7.44 16.87 7.36
CA ARG A 229 -7.34 18.14 6.62
C ARG A 229 -7.95 19.29 7.42
N HIS A 230 -9.19 19.14 7.90
CA HIS A 230 -9.85 20.18 8.69
C HIS A 230 -9.03 20.55 9.94
N THR A 231 -8.40 19.58 10.58
CA THR A 231 -7.50 19.85 11.72
C THR A 231 -6.28 20.66 11.28
N ILE A 232 -5.66 20.31 10.14
CA ILE A 232 -4.49 21.01 9.62
C ILE A 232 -4.85 22.45 9.24
N GLU A 233 -5.96 22.67 8.52
CA GLU A 233 -6.44 24.00 8.11
C GLU A 233 -6.81 24.86 9.31
N ALA A 234 -7.56 24.30 10.28
CA ALA A 234 -7.94 25.00 11.50
C ALA A 234 -6.73 25.46 12.36
N ALA A 235 -5.60 24.74 12.24
CA ALA A 235 -4.36 25.07 12.93
C ALA A 235 -3.42 25.99 12.09
N GLY A 236 -3.88 26.52 10.94
CA GLY A 236 -3.16 27.47 10.09
C GLY A 236 -2.31 26.83 8.98
N GLY A 237 -2.47 25.54 8.72
CA GLY A 237 -1.90 24.90 7.53
C GLY A 237 -2.68 25.28 6.26
N GLU A 238 -2.04 25.12 5.11
CA GLU A 238 -2.64 25.43 3.80
C GLU A 238 -2.62 24.20 2.89
N TYR A 239 -3.64 24.09 2.03
CA TYR A 239 -3.75 23.09 0.97
C TYR A 239 -3.91 23.75 -0.40
N HIS A 240 -3.11 23.26 -1.37
CA HIS A 240 -3.25 23.57 -2.78
C HIS A 240 -3.57 22.28 -3.52
N PHE A 241 -4.86 22.02 -3.74
CA PHE A 241 -5.34 20.91 -4.55
C PHE A 241 -5.31 21.25 -6.04
N ASN A 242 -5.39 20.22 -6.89
CA ASN A 242 -5.30 20.36 -8.36
C ASN A 242 -4.04 21.15 -8.77
N THR A 243 -2.95 20.98 -8.02
CA THR A 243 -1.72 21.74 -8.19
C THR A 243 -0.55 20.75 -8.31
N ARG A 244 -0.07 20.56 -9.54
CA ARG A 244 1.00 19.62 -9.83
C ARG A 244 2.35 20.31 -9.81
N VAL A 245 3.28 19.75 -9.01
CA VAL A 245 4.67 20.17 -9.02
C VAL A 245 5.34 19.71 -10.30
N THR A 246 5.93 20.62 -11.04
CA THR A 246 6.61 20.40 -12.32
C THR A 246 8.12 20.53 -12.24
N ASP A 247 8.60 21.33 -11.26
CA ASP A 247 10.04 21.52 -11.01
C ASP A 247 10.33 21.98 -9.58
N LEU A 248 11.63 22.04 -9.22
CA LEU A 248 12.13 22.60 -7.98
C LEU A 248 12.78 23.97 -8.21
N ILE A 249 12.60 24.90 -7.28
CA ILE A 249 13.31 26.19 -7.27
C ILE A 249 14.63 25.97 -6.56
N VAL A 250 15.71 25.81 -7.32
CA VAL A 250 17.06 25.53 -6.80
C VAL A 250 17.98 26.72 -7.06
N ARG A 251 18.68 27.18 -6.01
CA ARG A 251 19.71 28.20 -6.10
C ARG A 251 20.90 27.76 -5.24
N ASP A 252 22.10 27.78 -5.80
CA ASP A 252 23.34 27.39 -5.11
C ASP A 252 23.27 26.04 -4.39
N GLY A 253 22.65 25.02 -5.05
CA GLY A 253 22.47 23.67 -4.50
C GLY A 253 21.43 23.56 -3.38
N ARG A 254 20.70 24.64 -3.10
CA ARG A 254 19.64 24.69 -2.09
C ARG A 254 18.26 24.82 -2.73
N VAL A 255 17.30 24.05 -2.22
CA VAL A 255 15.89 24.13 -2.63
C VAL A 255 15.19 25.23 -1.81
N HIS A 256 14.56 26.16 -2.50
CA HIS A 256 13.80 27.29 -1.95
C HIS A 256 12.30 27.16 -2.13
N GLY A 257 11.86 26.18 -2.91
CA GLY A 257 10.46 25.99 -3.22
C GLY A 257 10.25 25.02 -4.37
N VAL A 258 9.03 25.06 -4.90
CA VAL A 258 8.60 24.25 -6.04
C VAL A 258 7.96 25.13 -7.11
N VAL A 259 8.12 24.74 -8.37
CA VAL A 259 7.36 25.26 -9.50
C VAL A 259 6.16 24.33 -9.69
N THR A 260 4.98 24.91 -9.85
CA THR A 260 3.76 24.17 -10.12
C THR A 260 3.10 24.66 -11.41
N ASP A 261 2.11 23.93 -11.89
CA ASP A 261 1.26 24.38 -13.02
C ASP A 261 0.41 25.63 -12.69
N ALA A 262 0.32 25.99 -11.40
CA ALA A 262 -0.37 27.21 -10.91
C ALA A 262 0.58 28.34 -10.50
N GLY A 263 1.91 28.17 -10.61
CA GLY A 263 2.92 29.14 -10.22
C GLY A 263 3.94 28.62 -9.22
N GLU A 264 4.76 29.51 -8.68
CA GLU A 264 5.82 29.17 -7.74
C GLU A 264 5.31 29.21 -6.29
N VAL A 265 5.74 28.24 -5.48
CA VAL A 265 5.49 28.20 -4.04
C VAL A 265 6.82 28.06 -3.31
N THR A 266 7.11 28.99 -2.39
CA THR A 266 8.39 29.04 -1.68
C THR A 266 8.27 28.62 -0.22
N GLY A 267 9.36 28.09 0.36
CA GLY A 267 9.41 27.68 1.76
C GLY A 267 10.83 27.42 2.25
N ALA A 268 10.97 27.25 3.55
CA ALA A 268 12.27 26.99 4.19
C ALA A 268 12.83 25.59 3.93
N ALA A 269 11.93 24.63 3.63
CA ALA A 269 12.26 23.24 3.28
C ALA A 269 11.16 22.65 2.42
N VAL A 270 11.48 21.57 1.69
CA VAL A 270 10.55 20.79 0.87
C VAL A 270 10.58 19.32 1.30
N ILE A 271 9.45 18.81 1.80
CA ILE A 271 9.23 17.41 2.07
C ILE A 271 8.61 16.79 0.80
N LEU A 272 9.35 15.94 0.10
CA LEU A 272 8.92 15.33 -1.16
C LEU A 272 8.24 13.99 -0.89
N ALA A 273 6.92 13.99 -0.74
CA ALA A 273 6.08 12.85 -0.32
C ALA A 273 5.10 12.36 -1.41
N THR A 274 5.54 12.34 -2.66
CA THR A 274 4.73 12.20 -3.88
C THR A 274 4.19 10.79 -4.16
N GLY A 275 4.64 9.78 -3.42
CA GLY A 275 4.34 8.37 -3.72
C GLY A 275 5.09 7.86 -4.97
N HIS A 276 5.11 6.54 -5.16
CA HIS A 276 5.93 5.92 -6.20
C HIS A 276 5.28 5.88 -7.58
N SER A 277 4.01 6.28 -7.70
CA SER A 277 3.32 6.40 -9.00
C SER A 277 3.58 7.73 -9.70
N ALA A 278 4.14 8.74 -9.01
CA ALA A 278 4.50 10.05 -9.58
C ALA A 278 5.81 9.95 -10.37
N ARG A 279 5.75 9.28 -11.53
CA ARG A 279 6.91 9.02 -12.40
C ARG A 279 7.51 10.28 -13.01
N ASP A 280 6.70 11.31 -13.22
CA ASP A 280 7.10 12.65 -13.64
C ASP A 280 8.14 13.27 -12.71
N ILE A 281 8.08 13.00 -11.42
CA ILE A 281 9.08 13.43 -10.45
C ILE A 281 10.44 12.75 -10.71
N TYR A 282 10.47 11.45 -11.00
CA TYR A 282 11.73 10.76 -11.35
C TYR A 282 12.32 11.31 -12.65
N TYR A 283 11.50 11.59 -13.66
CA TYR A 283 11.95 12.22 -14.90
C TYR A 283 12.43 13.66 -14.70
N MET A 284 11.82 14.40 -13.76
CA MET A 284 12.31 15.71 -13.36
C MET A 284 13.74 15.62 -12.81
N PHE A 285 14.00 14.70 -11.88
CA PHE A 285 15.35 14.48 -11.33
C PHE A 285 16.35 14.07 -12.45
N GLN A 286 15.93 13.21 -13.35
CA GLN A 286 16.75 12.76 -14.48
C GLN A 286 17.12 13.92 -15.42
N ARG A 287 16.17 14.80 -15.77
CA ARG A 287 16.41 15.98 -16.62
C ARG A 287 17.46 16.93 -16.02
N HIS A 288 17.46 17.09 -14.72
CA HIS A 288 18.42 17.95 -14.01
C HIS A 288 19.73 17.23 -13.64
N GLY A 289 19.86 15.95 -13.92
CA GLY A 289 21.02 15.17 -13.52
C GLY A 289 21.17 15.00 -11.99
N TRP A 290 20.09 15.19 -11.23
CA TRP A 290 20.08 14.92 -9.80
C TRP A 290 20.05 13.42 -9.53
N LEU A 291 20.72 13.03 -8.44
CA LEU A 291 20.95 11.63 -8.12
C LEU A 291 19.65 10.84 -7.90
N LEU A 292 19.53 9.72 -8.63
CA LEU A 292 18.53 8.69 -8.46
C LEU A 292 19.22 7.33 -8.41
N GLU A 293 18.61 6.38 -7.72
CA GLU A 293 19.08 5.00 -7.65
C GLU A 293 18.03 4.06 -8.20
N ALA A 294 18.41 3.16 -9.10
CA ALA A 294 17.59 2.02 -9.45
C ALA A 294 17.46 1.11 -8.22
N LYS A 295 16.26 0.59 -7.98
CA LYS A 295 15.96 -0.20 -6.78
C LYS A 295 15.25 -1.50 -7.17
N PRO A 296 15.61 -2.65 -6.55
CA PRO A 296 14.81 -3.86 -6.64
C PRO A 296 13.35 -3.57 -6.25
N PHE A 297 12.44 -4.18 -6.97
CA PHE A 297 11.00 -4.02 -6.73
C PHE A 297 10.29 -5.37 -6.81
N ALA A 298 8.97 -5.40 -6.80
CA ALA A 298 8.21 -6.63 -6.90
C ALA A 298 7.15 -6.52 -8.02
N LEU A 299 6.98 -7.62 -8.76
CA LEU A 299 6.10 -7.73 -9.91
C LEU A 299 5.36 -9.06 -9.86
N GLY A 300 4.08 -9.07 -10.19
CA GLY A 300 3.33 -10.32 -10.21
C GLY A 300 1.89 -10.15 -10.66
N VAL A 301 1.02 -10.94 -10.09
CA VAL A 301 -0.40 -10.99 -10.39
C VAL A 301 -1.23 -10.83 -9.12
N ARG A 302 -2.50 -10.51 -9.27
CA ARG A 302 -3.45 -10.57 -8.18
C ARG A 302 -4.27 -11.85 -8.30
N VAL A 303 -4.20 -12.70 -7.27
CA VAL A 303 -5.04 -13.91 -7.20
C VAL A 303 -6.32 -13.59 -6.43
N GLU A 304 -7.43 -14.03 -6.96
CA GLU A 304 -8.74 -13.93 -6.33
C GLU A 304 -9.33 -15.31 -6.09
N HIS A 305 -9.88 -15.50 -4.88
CA HIS A 305 -10.56 -16.71 -4.44
C HIS A 305 -11.95 -16.37 -3.89
N PRO A 306 -12.90 -17.31 -3.86
CA PRO A 306 -14.07 -17.19 -3.00
C PRO A 306 -13.63 -17.01 -1.54
N GLN A 307 -14.17 -16.01 -0.83
CA GLN A 307 -13.80 -15.74 0.58
C GLN A 307 -14.14 -16.94 1.48
N GLU A 308 -15.23 -17.63 1.20
CA GLU A 308 -15.63 -18.79 2.00
C GLU A 308 -14.62 -19.93 1.93
N LEU A 309 -14.00 -20.18 0.76
CA LEU A 309 -12.91 -21.13 0.64
C LEU A 309 -11.73 -20.77 1.54
N ILE A 310 -11.35 -19.48 1.56
CA ILE A 310 -10.25 -19.01 2.41
C ILE A 310 -10.62 -19.16 3.89
N ASN A 311 -11.88 -18.89 4.27
CA ASN A 311 -12.37 -19.10 5.62
C ASN A 311 -12.29 -20.59 6.01
N GLU A 312 -12.76 -21.49 5.16
CA GLU A 312 -12.73 -22.94 5.41
C GLU A 312 -11.31 -23.46 5.61
N ILE A 313 -10.36 -23.01 4.78
CA ILE A 313 -8.97 -23.42 4.88
C ILE A 313 -8.34 -22.87 6.16
N GLN A 314 -8.47 -21.57 6.42
CA GLN A 314 -7.79 -20.90 7.55
C GLN A 314 -8.42 -21.27 8.90
N TYR A 315 -9.72 -21.52 8.93
CA TYR A 315 -10.44 -21.87 10.16
C TYR A 315 -10.70 -23.37 10.30
N HIS A 316 -10.08 -24.20 9.46
CA HIS A 316 -10.09 -25.67 9.55
C HIS A 316 -11.48 -26.32 9.53
N GLY A 317 -12.41 -25.74 8.81
CA GLY A 317 -13.74 -26.34 8.61
C GLY A 317 -14.86 -25.33 8.43
N LYS A 318 -16.01 -25.86 7.98
CA LYS A 318 -17.22 -25.08 7.73
C LYS A 318 -17.88 -24.64 9.05
N GLY A 319 -18.37 -23.42 9.07
CA GLY A 319 -19.15 -22.88 10.19
C GLY A 319 -18.42 -21.88 11.08
N TYR A 320 -17.08 -21.77 11.00
CA TYR A 320 -16.33 -20.75 11.73
C TYR A 320 -16.55 -19.34 11.18
N SER A 321 -16.74 -19.20 9.86
CA SER A 321 -16.97 -17.91 9.18
C SER A 321 -18.12 -17.10 9.76
N LYS A 322 -19.12 -17.77 10.35
CA LYS A 322 -20.27 -17.11 11.00
C LYS A 322 -19.89 -16.27 12.22
N TYR A 323 -18.80 -16.63 12.91
CA TYR A 323 -18.42 -16.03 14.20
C TYR A 323 -17.07 -15.33 14.17
N LEU A 324 -16.29 -15.53 13.11
CA LEU A 324 -14.95 -15.00 12.95
C LEU A 324 -14.91 -13.97 11.82
N PRO A 325 -13.98 -13.02 11.83
CA PRO A 325 -13.80 -12.08 10.74
C PRO A 325 -13.42 -12.84 9.45
N PRO A 326 -13.64 -12.26 8.26
CA PRO A 326 -13.16 -12.85 7.02
C PRO A 326 -11.68 -13.18 7.11
N ALA A 327 -11.34 -14.43 6.81
CA ALA A 327 -9.98 -14.94 7.00
C ALA A 327 -8.99 -14.29 6.05
N ALA A 328 -7.80 -14.01 6.57
CA ALA A 328 -6.66 -13.50 5.83
C ALA A 328 -5.50 -14.49 5.89
N TYR A 329 -4.58 -14.38 4.95
CA TYR A 329 -3.33 -15.16 4.94
C TYR A 329 -2.12 -14.28 4.62
N SER A 330 -0.95 -14.75 5.05
CA SER A 330 0.35 -14.19 4.67
C SER A 330 1.28 -15.35 4.30
N LEU A 331 1.62 -15.45 3.03
CA LEU A 331 2.41 -16.53 2.46
C LEU A 331 3.70 -15.97 1.87
N THR A 332 4.78 -16.68 2.07
CA THR A 332 6.09 -16.35 1.50
C THR A 332 6.89 -17.62 1.24
N THR A 333 7.67 -17.62 0.18
CA THR A 333 8.60 -18.69 -0.15
C THR A 333 9.78 -18.13 -0.91
N GLN A 334 10.88 -18.90 -0.93
CA GLN A 334 12.02 -18.65 -1.79
C GLN A 334 12.03 -19.73 -2.89
N VAL A 335 12.18 -19.31 -4.12
CA VAL A 335 12.21 -20.19 -5.28
C VAL A 335 13.52 -19.99 -6.05
N TYR A 336 13.93 -21.02 -6.76
CA TYR A 336 15.13 -21.00 -7.58
C TYR A 336 14.71 -21.10 -9.06
N SER A 337 15.05 -20.09 -9.84
CA SER A 337 14.90 -20.15 -11.30
C SER A 337 16.09 -20.92 -11.88
N SER A 338 15.81 -22.02 -12.56
CA SER A 338 16.87 -22.84 -13.21
C SER A 338 17.21 -22.39 -14.64
N ASN A 339 16.55 -21.36 -15.13
CA ASN A 339 16.55 -21.03 -16.56
C ASN A 339 17.21 -19.69 -16.88
N ASN A 340 18.54 -19.70 -16.89
CA ASN A 340 19.27 -18.91 -17.88
C ASN A 340 20.10 -19.88 -18.72
N ALA A 341 19.60 -20.26 -19.89
CA ALA A 341 20.32 -21.12 -20.82
C ALA A 341 21.70 -20.55 -21.21
N ILE A 342 21.88 -19.23 -21.06
CA ILE A 342 23.09 -18.51 -21.41
C ILE A 342 24.08 -18.44 -20.22
N THR A 343 23.62 -18.23 -18.98
CA THR A 343 24.53 -17.98 -17.85
C THR A 343 24.69 -19.13 -16.88
N ARG A 344 23.88 -20.20 -16.94
CA ARG A 344 23.87 -21.35 -16.01
C ARG A 344 23.83 -20.95 -14.52
N SER A 345 23.49 -19.73 -14.18
CA SER A 345 23.39 -19.29 -12.80
C SER A 345 21.92 -19.39 -12.32
N SER A 346 21.70 -20.05 -11.20
CA SER A 346 20.41 -20.08 -10.53
C SER A 346 20.16 -18.73 -9.84
N SER A 347 19.14 -17.99 -10.27
CA SER A 347 18.67 -16.82 -9.54
C SER A 347 17.69 -17.25 -8.45
N GLN A 348 17.82 -16.68 -7.27
CA GLN A 348 16.89 -16.90 -6.16
C GLN A 348 15.89 -15.73 -6.11
N HIS A 349 14.61 -16.05 -6.13
CA HIS A 349 13.55 -15.05 -6.03
C HIS A 349 12.66 -15.30 -4.83
N GLY A 350 12.31 -14.23 -4.12
CA GLY A 350 11.25 -14.27 -3.12
C GLY A 350 9.89 -14.21 -3.81
N VAL A 351 8.98 -15.13 -3.45
CA VAL A 351 7.57 -15.07 -3.85
C VAL A 351 6.73 -14.88 -2.59
N PHE A 352 5.88 -13.87 -2.57
CA PHE A 352 5.13 -13.53 -1.37
C PHE A 352 3.74 -12.96 -1.67
N SER A 353 2.81 -13.20 -0.75
CA SER A 353 1.51 -12.53 -0.75
C SER A 353 1.69 -11.09 -0.28
N PHE A 354 1.10 -10.16 -1.01
CA PHE A 354 1.13 -8.74 -0.72
C PHE A 354 -0.29 -8.18 -0.68
N CYS A 355 -0.52 -7.31 0.28
CA CYS A 355 -1.79 -6.58 0.40
C CYS A 355 -3.03 -7.50 0.23
N MET A 356 -3.04 -8.67 0.93
CA MET A 356 -4.19 -9.57 0.94
C MET A 356 -5.40 -8.83 1.51
N CYS A 357 -6.49 -8.78 0.75
CA CYS A 357 -7.74 -8.08 1.06
C CYS A 357 -8.87 -9.11 1.25
N PRO A 358 -9.10 -9.57 2.50
CA PRO A 358 -10.22 -10.45 2.78
C PRO A 358 -11.55 -9.70 2.58
N GLY A 359 -12.54 -10.38 2.05
CA GLY A 359 -13.85 -9.77 1.72
C GLY A 359 -13.71 -8.49 0.91
N GLY A 360 -12.73 -8.45 -0.01
CA GLY A 360 -12.37 -7.30 -0.81
C GLY A 360 -12.65 -7.46 -2.29
N VAL A 361 -12.28 -6.46 -3.06
CA VAL A 361 -12.41 -6.42 -4.52
C VAL A 361 -11.09 -6.00 -5.15
N ILE A 362 -10.89 -6.37 -6.41
CA ILE A 362 -9.76 -5.90 -7.22
C ILE A 362 -10.18 -4.64 -7.96
N VAL A 363 -9.27 -3.68 -8.09
CA VAL A 363 -9.52 -2.37 -8.68
C VAL A 363 -8.52 -2.03 -9.77
N PRO A 364 -8.91 -1.25 -10.80
CA PRO A 364 -7.98 -0.69 -11.76
C PRO A 364 -7.15 0.42 -11.10
N ALA A 365 -5.83 0.33 -11.15
CA ALA A 365 -4.92 1.27 -10.49
C ALA A 365 -3.98 1.99 -11.47
N ALA A 366 -4.35 2.05 -12.75
CA ALA A 366 -3.65 2.83 -13.76
C ALA A 366 -3.65 4.32 -13.41
N THR A 367 -2.56 5.01 -13.72
CA THR A 367 -2.40 6.46 -13.48
C THR A 367 -2.21 7.26 -14.77
N ALA A 368 -2.12 6.59 -15.89
CA ALA A 368 -2.04 7.18 -17.22
C ALA A 368 -2.65 6.21 -18.25
N ASP A 369 -3.01 6.74 -19.41
CA ASP A 369 -3.44 5.93 -20.55
C ASP A 369 -2.31 4.99 -21.00
N GLY A 370 -2.68 3.87 -21.61
CA GLY A 370 -1.72 2.87 -22.07
C GLY A 370 -1.12 2.01 -20.95
N GLN A 371 -1.66 2.06 -19.75
CA GLN A 371 -1.22 1.26 -18.61
C GLN A 371 -2.35 0.38 -18.10
N GLN A 372 -2.04 -0.87 -17.77
CA GLN A 372 -2.94 -1.76 -17.04
C GLN A 372 -2.28 -2.20 -15.74
N VAL A 373 -2.88 -1.79 -14.63
CA VAL A 373 -2.41 -2.09 -13.26
C VAL A 373 -3.60 -2.48 -12.41
N VAL A 374 -3.44 -3.52 -11.60
CA VAL A 374 -4.46 -3.95 -10.64
C VAL A 374 -3.97 -3.74 -9.21
N ASN A 375 -4.89 -3.42 -8.32
CA ASN A 375 -4.66 -3.37 -6.88
C ASN A 375 -5.89 -3.94 -6.15
N GLY A 376 -5.84 -4.09 -4.83
CA GLY A 376 -6.94 -4.57 -4.03
C GLY A 376 -7.37 -3.58 -2.96
N MET A 377 -8.66 -3.58 -2.68
CA MET A 377 -9.23 -2.84 -1.57
C MET A 377 -10.29 -3.66 -0.85
N SER A 378 -10.64 -3.27 0.37
CA SER A 378 -11.83 -3.74 1.06
C SER A 378 -12.46 -2.62 1.88
N ASN A 379 -13.75 -2.75 2.14
CA ASN A 379 -14.45 -1.89 3.08
C ASN A 379 -14.18 -2.34 4.53
N SER A 380 -14.62 -1.53 5.48
CA SER A 380 -14.45 -1.82 6.93
C SER A 380 -15.11 -3.14 7.36
N ARG A 381 -16.17 -3.57 6.69
CA ARG A 381 -16.90 -4.82 6.99
C ARG A 381 -16.31 -6.04 6.31
N ARG A 382 -15.46 -5.86 5.28
CA ARG A 382 -14.87 -6.97 4.51
C ARG A 382 -15.90 -7.98 4.03
N ASN A 383 -17.00 -7.50 3.44
CA ASN A 383 -18.18 -8.30 3.13
C ASN A 383 -18.37 -8.63 1.64
N SER A 384 -17.36 -8.45 0.81
CA SER A 384 -17.35 -9.00 -0.55
C SER A 384 -17.27 -10.54 -0.49
N PRO A 385 -17.89 -11.25 -1.43
CA PRO A 385 -17.80 -12.72 -1.51
C PRO A 385 -16.40 -13.21 -1.92
N PHE A 386 -15.47 -12.30 -2.22
CA PHE A 386 -14.13 -12.62 -2.69
C PHE A 386 -13.05 -12.21 -1.69
N ALA A 387 -11.95 -12.95 -1.73
CA ALA A 387 -10.68 -12.65 -1.09
C ALA A 387 -9.64 -12.48 -2.18
N ASN A 388 -8.84 -11.42 -2.16
CA ASN A 388 -7.79 -11.25 -3.16
C ASN A 388 -6.45 -10.86 -2.55
N SER A 389 -5.37 -11.21 -3.23
CA SER A 389 -4.00 -10.88 -2.81
C SER A 389 -3.09 -10.67 -4.01
N GLY A 390 -2.24 -9.69 -3.97
CA GLY A 390 -1.08 -9.65 -4.84
C GLY A 390 -0.16 -10.84 -4.52
N ILE A 391 0.28 -11.56 -5.53
CA ILE A 391 1.36 -12.54 -5.42
C ILE A 391 2.50 -12.03 -6.27
N ALA A 392 3.51 -11.55 -5.58
CA ALA A 392 4.61 -10.80 -6.16
C ALA A 392 5.93 -11.56 -6.07
N VAL A 393 6.72 -11.41 -7.11
CA VAL A 393 8.08 -11.96 -7.25
C VAL A 393 9.07 -10.81 -7.10
N THR A 394 10.14 -11.01 -6.34
CA THR A 394 11.22 -10.02 -6.28
C THR A 394 11.90 -9.90 -7.63
N VAL A 395 12.09 -8.68 -8.10
CA VAL A 395 12.80 -8.32 -9.34
C VAL A 395 14.06 -7.57 -8.96
N ASP A 396 15.20 -8.16 -9.20
CA ASP A 396 16.50 -7.56 -8.94
C ASP A 396 17.04 -6.83 -10.18
N LEU A 397 18.02 -5.97 -9.98
CA LEU A 397 18.68 -5.24 -11.08
C LEU A 397 19.29 -6.19 -12.11
N LYS A 398 19.77 -7.36 -11.67
CA LYS A 398 20.34 -8.39 -12.54
C LYS A 398 19.30 -8.98 -13.48
N ASP A 399 18.07 -9.19 -13.02
CA ASP A 399 16.99 -9.74 -13.83
C ASP A 399 16.66 -8.79 -14.98
N VAL A 400 16.59 -7.49 -14.70
CA VAL A 400 16.32 -6.45 -15.70
C VAL A 400 17.47 -6.34 -16.68
N ALA A 401 18.72 -6.41 -16.23
CA ALA A 401 19.90 -6.38 -17.10
C ALA A 401 19.95 -7.59 -18.05
N THR A 402 19.64 -8.79 -17.55
CA THR A 402 19.60 -10.01 -18.35
C THR A 402 18.55 -9.95 -19.44
N LEU A 403 17.34 -9.49 -19.11
CA LEU A 403 16.26 -9.33 -20.09
C LEU A 403 16.61 -8.32 -21.18
N ASN A 404 17.27 -7.22 -20.82
CA ASN A 404 17.73 -6.23 -21.80
C ASN A 404 18.78 -6.80 -22.75
N LEU A 405 19.63 -7.73 -22.27
CA LEU A 405 20.59 -8.44 -23.13
C LEU A 405 19.91 -9.48 -24.05
N GLU A 406 18.90 -10.18 -23.55
CA GLU A 406 18.15 -11.20 -24.32
C GLU A 406 17.22 -10.58 -25.37
N LEU A 407 16.61 -9.43 -25.08
CA LEU A 407 15.68 -8.75 -25.98
C LEU A 407 16.34 -7.78 -26.95
N GLY A 408 17.66 -7.55 -26.84
CA GLY A 408 18.36 -6.50 -27.59
C GLY A 408 17.77 -5.12 -27.24
N THR A 409 18.60 -4.15 -26.91
CA THR A 409 18.20 -2.80 -26.48
C THR A 409 16.90 -2.33 -27.14
N LEU A 410 15.81 -2.33 -26.40
CA LEU A 410 14.54 -1.75 -26.83
C LEU A 410 14.69 -0.23 -26.86
N ASN A 411 15.09 0.30 -27.99
CA ASN A 411 15.00 1.73 -28.29
C ASN A 411 13.53 2.05 -28.52
N PHE A 412 12.86 2.59 -27.50
CA PHE A 412 11.55 3.21 -27.66
C PHE A 412 11.73 4.63 -28.17
N GLU A 413 11.51 4.83 -29.46
CA GLU A 413 11.04 6.12 -29.95
C GLU A 413 9.53 6.20 -29.73
N PRO A 414 9.01 7.26 -29.10
CA PRO A 414 7.56 7.44 -28.96
C PRO A 414 6.97 7.68 -30.35
N GLY A 415 6.27 6.71 -30.95
CA GLY A 415 5.46 6.98 -32.10
C GLY A 415 5.37 5.97 -33.25
N THR A 416 5.99 4.78 -33.19
CA THR A 416 5.91 3.83 -34.31
C THR A 416 5.49 2.42 -33.90
N LEU A 417 4.22 2.25 -33.52
CA LEU A 417 3.50 0.98 -33.69
C LEU A 417 2.31 1.24 -34.61
N ASN A 418 2.57 1.11 -35.93
CA ASN A 418 1.49 1.06 -36.92
C ASN A 418 0.82 -0.31 -36.87
N LEU A 419 -0.23 -0.43 -36.05
CA LEU A 419 -1.20 -1.52 -36.14
C LEU A 419 -2.39 -1.04 -36.97
N LYS A 420 -2.64 -1.72 -38.11
CA LYS A 420 -3.83 -1.45 -38.93
C LYS A 420 -5.11 -1.76 -38.14
N PRO A 421 -6.15 -0.94 -38.21
CA PRO A 421 -7.43 -1.24 -37.57
C PRO A 421 -8.15 -2.37 -38.35
N GLY A 422 -8.62 -3.35 -37.62
CA GLY A 422 -9.58 -4.34 -38.09
C GLY A 422 -8.99 -5.73 -38.34
N GLY A 423 -9.19 -6.62 -37.40
CA GLY A 423 -9.00 -8.05 -37.51
C GLY A 423 -8.33 -8.63 -36.25
N MET A 424 -9.04 -9.49 -35.52
CA MET A 424 -8.39 -10.34 -34.52
C MET A 424 -7.29 -11.15 -35.17
N PRO A 425 -6.03 -11.10 -34.70
CA PRO A 425 -5.01 -12.03 -35.18
C PRO A 425 -5.33 -13.41 -34.60
N SER A 426 -5.55 -14.38 -35.45
CA SER A 426 -5.77 -15.78 -35.08
C SER A 426 -4.49 -16.49 -34.61
N ALA A 427 -3.40 -15.82 -34.46
CA ALA A 427 -2.18 -16.23 -33.76
C ALA A 427 -1.34 -14.98 -33.47
N LEU A 428 -0.95 -14.77 -32.23
CA LEU A 428 0.17 -13.90 -31.89
C LEU A 428 1.42 -14.45 -32.63
N PRO A 429 2.26 -13.59 -33.25
CA PRO A 429 3.48 -14.07 -33.87
C PRO A 429 4.35 -14.73 -32.82
N THR A 430 4.59 -16.01 -32.97
CA THR A 430 5.44 -16.85 -32.13
C THR A 430 6.92 -16.45 -32.18
N THR A 431 7.24 -15.42 -32.93
CA THR A 431 8.57 -14.80 -33.00
C THR A 431 8.40 -13.32 -33.29
N LEU A 432 8.65 -12.48 -32.31
CA LEU A 432 9.01 -11.08 -32.53
C LEU A 432 10.35 -11.10 -33.28
N ASN A 433 10.31 -11.00 -34.61
CA ASN A 433 11.50 -10.79 -35.44
C ASN A 433 12.03 -9.37 -35.17
N LEU A 434 12.78 -9.21 -34.10
CA LEU A 434 13.59 -8.04 -33.85
C LEU A 434 14.90 -8.23 -34.62
N LYS A 435 15.14 -7.39 -35.63
CA LYS A 435 16.45 -7.35 -36.28
C LYS A 435 17.51 -6.94 -35.25
N PRO A 436 18.61 -7.70 -35.08
CA PRO A 436 19.70 -7.32 -34.20
C PRO A 436 20.39 -6.07 -34.75
N GLY A 437 20.24 -4.95 -34.05
CA GLY A 437 21.09 -3.78 -34.23
C GLY A 437 22.32 -3.95 -33.34
N THR A 438 23.48 -4.11 -33.94
CA THR A 438 24.79 -4.26 -33.30
C THR A 438 25.12 -3.05 -32.42
N LEU A 439 25.05 -3.23 -31.09
CA LEU A 439 25.82 -2.45 -30.14
C LEU A 439 26.85 -3.40 -29.53
N ASN A 440 28.09 -3.24 -29.96
CA ASN A 440 29.24 -3.85 -29.29
C ASN A 440 29.41 -3.21 -27.89
N LEU A 441 28.84 -3.83 -26.88
CA LEU A 441 29.21 -3.60 -25.48
C LEU A 441 30.02 -4.79 -25.02
N GLU A 442 31.31 -4.54 -24.77
CA GLU A 442 32.20 -5.53 -24.16
C GLU A 442 31.66 -5.99 -22.82
N PRO A 443 31.72 -7.31 -22.48
CA PRO A 443 31.14 -7.84 -21.25
C PRO A 443 31.80 -7.34 -19.95
N GLU A 444 32.92 -6.64 -20.04
CA GLU A 444 33.72 -6.24 -18.87
C GLU A 444 33.30 -4.89 -18.25
N THR A 445 32.34 -4.16 -18.83
CA THR A 445 31.93 -2.83 -18.34
C THR A 445 30.64 -2.82 -17.50
N LEU A 446 30.08 -3.95 -17.14
CA LEU A 446 28.92 -4.05 -16.25
C LEU A 446 29.31 -4.24 -14.78
N ASN A 447 30.38 -3.62 -14.31
CA ASN A 447 30.56 -3.34 -12.90
C ASN A 447 29.65 -2.17 -12.54
N LEU A 448 28.39 -2.49 -12.25
CA LEU A 448 27.41 -1.54 -11.72
C LEU A 448 27.77 -1.24 -10.25
N GLU A 449 28.74 -0.38 -10.05
CA GLU A 449 28.93 0.27 -8.75
C GLU A 449 27.64 1.00 -8.38
N PRO A 450 27.16 0.87 -7.12
CA PRO A 450 26.03 1.68 -6.65
C PRO A 450 26.41 3.16 -6.74
N GLY A 451 25.89 3.87 -7.74
CA GLY A 451 26.11 5.30 -7.90
C GLY A 451 26.36 5.81 -9.32
N THR A 452 26.59 4.96 -10.32
CA THR A 452 26.92 5.40 -11.69
C THR A 452 25.76 5.41 -12.70
N LEU A 453 24.53 5.17 -12.26
CA LEU A 453 23.33 5.10 -13.14
C LEU A 453 22.55 6.41 -13.23
N ASN A 454 23.23 7.51 -13.51
CA ASN A 454 22.57 8.82 -13.69
C ASN A 454 21.85 9.00 -15.05
N GLN A 455 21.84 7.99 -15.94
CA GLN A 455 21.31 8.15 -17.31
C GLN A 455 20.14 7.23 -17.68
N SER A 456 19.84 6.19 -16.93
CA SER A 456 18.69 5.35 -17.21
C SER A 456 18.00 4.89 -15.92
N LEU A 457 16.67 4.73 -15.97
CA LEU A 457 15.85 4.16 -14.91
C LEU A 457 15.38 2.76 -15.36
N PRO A 458 16.27 1.76 -15.49
CA PRO A 458 15.96 0.50 -16.16
C PRO A 458 14.84 -0.27 -15.45
N THR A 459 14.79 -0.24 -14.14
CA THR A 459 13.74 -0.89 -13.35
C THR A 459 12.38 -0.22 -13.54
N LEU A 460 12.35 1.11 -13.68
CA LEU A 460 11.13 1.85 -13.98
C LEU A 460 10.66 1.58 -15.40
N ALA A 461 11.57 1.61 -16.38
CA ALA A 461 11.27 1.32 -17.78
C ALA A 461 10.71 -0.11 -17.93
N PHE A 462 11.32 -1.09 -17.27
CA PHE A 462 10.85 -2.46 -17.25
C PHE A 462 9.44 -2.59 -16.64
N GLN A 463 9.18 -1.94 -15.50
CA GLN A 463 7.86 -1.91 -14.89
C GLN A 463 6.81 -1.34 -15.85
N MET A 464 7.12 -0.22 -16.51
CA MET A 464 6.22 0.44 -17.46
C MET A 464 5.95 -0.44 -18.68
N GLN A 465 6.96 -1.13 -19.19
CA GLN A 465 6.81 -2.04 -20.33
C GLN A 465 5.83 -3.18 -20.03
N VAL A 466 5.95 -3.81 -18.84
CA VAL A 466 5.02 -4.87 -18.45
C VAL A 466 3.59 -4.32 -18.29
N GLU A 467 3.42 -3.12 -17.73
CA GLU A 467 2.10 -2.46 -17.64
C GLU A 467 1.49 -2.20 -19.04
N GLN A 468 2.29 -1.80 -20.02
CA GLN A 468 1.84 -1.60 -21.40
C GLN A 468 1.47 -2.91 -22.10
N ILE A 469 2.29 -3.97 -21.94
CA ILE A 469 1.95 -5.30 -22.47
C ILE A 469 0.60 -5.75 -21.95
N MET A 470 0.33 -5.55 -20.66
CA MET A 470 -0.95 -5.93 -20.05
C MET A 470 -2.10 -5.04 -20.53
N PHE A 471 -1.86 -3.76 -20.83
CA PHE A 471 -2.86 -2.89 -21.45
C PHE A 471 -3.28 -3.39 -22.83
N HIS A 472 -2.31 -3.74 -23.68
CA HIS A 472 -2.60 -4.31 -25.00
C HIS A 472 -3.32 -5.66 -24.89
N ALA A 473 -2.93 -6.52 -23.95
CA ALA A 473 -3.59 -7.78 -23.69
C ALA A 473 -5.03 -7.60 -23.17
N GLY A 474 -5.35 -6.48 -22.55
CA GLY A 474 -6.69 -6.05 -22.15
C GLY A 474 -7.53 -5.49 -23.31
N GLY A 475 -7.02 -5.47 -24.55
CA GLY A 475 -7.69 -4.94 -25.74
C GLY A 475 -7.60 -3.43 -25.87
N ASP A 476 -6.45 -2.86 -25.53
CA ASP A 476 -6.14 -1.41 -25.58
C ASP A 476 -7.12 -0.58 -24.73
N ALA A 477 -7.53 -1.16 -23.62
CA ALA A 477 -8.40 -0.54 -22.63
C ALA A 477 -7.99 -0.96 -21.22
N ILE A 478 -8.55 -0.29 -20.20
CA ILE A 478 -8.33 -0.63 -18.79
C ILE A 478 -9.22 -1.83 -18.41
N ASN A 479 -9.01 -2.94 -19.13
CA ASN A 479 -9.56 -4.25 -18.79
C ASN A 479 -8.44 -5.10 -18.22
N ALA A 480 -8.72 -5.87 -17.17
CA ALA A 480 -7.69 -6.72 -16.59
C ALA A 480 -7.52 -8.00 -17.42
N PRO A 481 -6.31 -8.26 -17.99
CA PRO A 481 -5.98 -9.58 -18.50
C PRO A 481 -6.04 -10.59 -17.37
N ALA A 482 -6.73 -11.70 -17.59
CA ALA A 482 -7.01 -12.69 -16.57
C ALA A 482 -6.83 -14.13 -17.07
N GLN A 483 -6.47 -15.02 -16.14
CA GLN A 483 -6.30 -16.44 -16.43
C GLN A 483 -6.68 -17.24 -15.19
N ARG A 484 -7.30 -18.42 -15.35
CA ARG A 484 -7.54 -19.32 -14.21
C ARG A 484 -6.20 -19.81 -13.64
N LEU A 485 -6.10 -19.88 -12.31
CA LEU A 485 -4.87 -20.32 -11.65
C LEU A 485 -4.42 -21.71 -12.12
N VAL A 486 -5.34 -22.66 -12.24
CA VAL A 486 -5.02 -24.04 -12.69
C VAL A 486 -4.51 -24.09 -14.13
N ASP A 487 -5.01 -23.21 -15.01
CA ASP A 487 -4.57 -23.13 -16.41
C ASP A 487 -3.20 -22.44 -16.51
N PHE A 488 -2.97 -21.40 -15.73
CA PHE A 488 -1.64 -20.76 -15.61
C PHE A 488 -0.55 -21.75 -15.19
N LEU A 489 -0.84 -22.59 -14.19
CA LEU A 489 0.09 -23.64 -13.72
C LEU A 489 0.39 -24.71 -14.77
N ARG A 490 -0.55 -24.94 -15.70
CA ARG A 490 -0.41 -25.86 -16.83
C ARG A 490 0.12 -25.19 -18.09
N ARG A 491 0.39 -23.88 -18.03
CA ARG A 491 0.77 -23.05 -19.20
C ARG A 491 -0.21 -23.19 -20.36
N LYS A 492 -1.50 -23.13 -20.05
CA LYS A 492 -2.59 -23.28 -21.00
C LYS A 492 -3.52 -22.08 -20.93
N ALA A 493 -3.91 -21.53 -22.08
CA ALA A 493 -4.91 -20.46 -22.12
C ALA A 493 -6.24 -20.92 -21.54
N SER A 494 -6.91 -20.06 -20.78
CA SER A 494 -8.23 -20.34 -20.19
C SER A 494 -9.32 -20.14 -21.23
N SER A 495 -10.17 -21.14 -21.42
CA SER A 495 -11.34 -21.04 -22.30
C SER A 495 -12.47 -20.24 -21.66
N THR A 496 -12.55 -20.23 -20.34
CA THR A 496 -13.54 -19.51 -19.55
C THR A 496 -12.89 -18.96 -18.28
N LEU A 497 -13.39 -17.82 -17.82
CA LEU A 497 -13.02 -17.25 -16.51
C LEU A 497 -14.15 -17.43 -15.52
N GLY A 498 -13.81 -17.57 -14.23
CA GLY A 498 -14.77 -17.57 -13.14
C GLY A 498 -15.40 -16.18 -12.92
N LYS A 499 -16.32 -16.09 -11.96
CA LYS A 499 -16.79 -14.79 -11.47
C LYS A 499 -15.64 -14.08 -10.76
N THR A 500 -15.58 -12.76 -10.90
CA THR A 500 -14.56 -11.93 -10.28
C THR A 500 -15.19 -10.74 -9.58
N GLY A 501 -14.54 -10.25 -8.52
CA GLY A 501 -14.85 -8.99 -7.86
C GLY A 501 -14.13 -7.79 -8.46
N TYR A 502 -13.50 -7.92 -9.62
CA TYR A 502 -12.82 -6.79 -10.27
C TYR A 502 -13.83 -5.69 -10.65
N MET A 503 -13.48 -4.44 -10.32
CA MET A 503 -14.32 -3.27 -10.60
C MET A 503 -14.17 -2.75 -12.04
N GLY A 504 -14.03 -3.63 -12.99
CA GLY A 504 -13.90 -3.35 -14.42
C GLY A 504 -14.18 -4.62 -15.22
N ASP A 505 -13.86 -4.63 -16.50
CA ASP A 505 -14.00 -5.81 -17.34
C ASP A 505 -12.71 -6.64 -17.31
N VAL A 506 -12.87 -7.97 -17.43
CA VAL A 506 -11.76 -8.91 -17.54
C VAL A 506 -11.71 -9.52 -18.95
N VAL A 507 -10.50 -9.73 -19.43
CA VAL A 507 -10.24 -10.38 -20.73
C VAL A 507 -9.42 -11.63 -20.49
N SER A 508 -9.86 -12.77 -21.03
CA SER A 508 -9.05 -13.99 -20.98
C SER A 508 -7.77 -13.81 -21.80
N ALA A 509 -6.62 -13.96 -21.15
CA ALA A 509 -5.32 -13.78 -21.77
C ALA A 509 -4.31 -14.81 -21.22
N PRO A 510 -3.34 -15.27 -22.01
CA PRO A 510 -2.34 -16.24 -21.59
C PRO A 510 -1.24 -15.56 -20.74
N LEU A 511 -1.53 -15.24 -19.48
CA LEU A 511 -0.59 -14.54 -18.59
C LEU A 511 0.77 -15.23 -18.48
N HIS A 512 0.81 -16.56 -18.63
CA HIS A 512 2.03 -17.37 -18.64
C HIS A 512 2.94 -17.13 -19.88
N GLU A 513 2.43 -16.45 -20.92
CA GLU A 513 3.20 -16.04 -22.10
C GLU A 513 3.53 -14.54 -22.07
N LEU A 514 2.68 -13.74 -21.42
CA LEU A 514 2.75 -12.28 -21.41
C LEU A 514 3.66 -11.73 -20.30
N LEU A 515 3.75 -12.42 -19.18
CA LEU A 515 4.65 -12.04 -18.09
C LEU A 515 6.09 -12.48 -18.40
N PRO A 516 7.10 -11.79 -17.85
CA PRO A 516 8.49 -12.20 -18.00
C PRO A 516 8.71 -13.66 -17.56
N PRO A 517 9.48 -14.48 -18.30
CA PRO A 517 9.62 -15.92 -18.06
C PRO A 517 10.04 -16.26 -16.62
N PHE A 518 11.00 -15.52 -16.05
CA PHE A 518 11.46 -15.77 -14.67
C PHE A 518 10.36 -15.47 -13.64
N VAL A 519 9.48 -14.49 -13.89
CA VAL A 519 8.31 -14.19 -13.05
C VAL A 519 7.31 -15.34 -13.11
N VAL A 520 7.02 -15.85 -14.31
CA VAL A 520 6.11 -17.00 -14.54
C VAL A 520 6.62 -18.24 -13.80
N ASP A 521 7.90 -18.58 -13.97
CA ASP A 521 8.52 -19.75 -13.34
C ASP A 521 8.50 -19.64 -11.81
N SER A 522 8.81 -18.45 -11.31
CA SER A 522 8.78 -18.16 -9.88
C SER A 522 7.36 -18.23 -9.32
N LEU A 523 6.36 -17.69 -10.02
CA LEU A 523 4.95 -17.76 -9.62
C LEU A 523 4.45 -19.21 -9.60
N ILE A 524 4.77 -20.03 -10.62
CA ILE A 524 4.36 -21.44 -10.69
C ILE A 524 4.91 -22.22 -9.48
N GLN A 525 6.19 -22.03 -9.15
CA GLN A 525 6.79 -22.67 -7.98
C GLN A 525 6.18 -22.12 -6.69
N GLY A 526 6.02 -20.79 -6.59
CA GLY A 526 5.45 -20.12 -5.45
C GLY A 526 4.03 -20.59 -5.14
N PHE A 527 3.15 -20.70 -6.14
CA PHE A 527 1.78 -21.20 -5.97
C PHE A 527 1.75 -22.64 -5.46
N ARG A 528 2.62 -23.52 -5.98
CA ARG A 528 2.74 -24.90 -5.48
C ARG A 528 3.19 -24.95 -4.03
N ASP A 529 4.12 -24.07 -3.64
CA ASP A 529 4.57 -23.97 -2.26
C ASP A 529 3.47 -23.42 -1.34
N PHE A 530 2.68 -22.48 -1.85
CA PHE A 530 1.56 -21.93 -1.10
C PHE A 530 0.46 -22.95 -0.89
N ASP A 531 0.17 -23.79 -1.87
CA ASP A 531 -0.79 -24.89 -1.72
C ASP A 531 -0.32 -25.94 -0.70
N ARG A 532 1.00 -26.22 -0.64
CA ARG A 532 1.57 -27.10 0.40
C ARG A 532 1.42 -26.52 1.82
N LYS A 533 1.49 -25.19 1.96
CA LYS A 533 1.30 -24.48 3.25
C LYS A 533 -0.17 -24.27 3.60
N MET A 534 -1.01 -24.20 2.60
CA MET A 534 -2.42 -23.83 2.68
C MET A 534 -3.21 -24.69 1.68
N HIS A 535 -3.43 -25.96 2.03
CA HIS A 535 -4.07 -26.94 1.15
C HIS A 535 -5.41 -26.47 0.62
N GLY A 536 -5.60 -26.53 -0.71
CA GLY A 536 -6.76 -26.03 -1.42
C GLY A 536 -6.60 -24.59 -1.94
N PHE A 537 -5.41 -23.99 -1.80
CA PHE A 537 -5.12 -22.70 -2.42
C PHE A 537 -5.18 -22.78 -3.95
N ILE A 538 -4.66 -23.86 -4.52
CA ILE A 538 -4.81 -24.16 -5.96
C ILE A 538 -6.18 -24.76 -6.19
N THR A 539 -7.07 -23.99 -6.79
CA THR A 539 -8.44 -24.39 -7.11
C THR A 539 -8.86 -23.88 -8.49
N GLU A 540 -9.87 -24.50 -9.07
CA GLU A 540 -10.47 -24.06 -10.33
C GLU A 540 -11.24 -22.74 -10.20
N ASP A 541 -11.64 -22.38 -8.99
CA ASP A 541 -12.34 -21.14 -8.68
C ASP A 541 -11.41 -19.94 -8.50
N ALA A 542 -10.08 -20.18 -8.50
CA ALA A 542 -9.11 -19.11 -8.38
C ALA A 542 -8.79 -18.48 -9.76
N THR A 543 -8.86 -17.15 -9.82
CA THR A 543 -8.54 -16.37 -11.01
C THR A 543 -7.34 -15.44 -10.75
N LEU A 544 -6.42 -15.38 -11.70
CA LEU A 544 -5.30 -14.44 -11.72
C LEU A 544 -5.67 -13.24 -12.60
N LEU A 545 -5.41 -12.04 -12.10
CA LEU A 545 -5.54 -10.79 -12.83
C LEU A 545 -4.18 -10.07 -12.88
N ALA A 546 -3.83 -9.48 -14.00
CA ALA A 546 -2.55 -8.79 -14.19
C ALA A 546 -2.75 -7.30 -14.51
N VAL A 547 -1.79 -6.47 -14.12
CA VAL A 547 -0.52 -6.76 -13.45
C VAL A 547 -0.47 -6.08 -12.07
N GLU A 548 -0.01 -6.79 -11.08
CA GLU A 548 0.37 -6.22 -9.77
C GLU A 548 1.84 -5.76 -9.87
N SER A 549 2.05 -4.50 -10.26
CA SER A 549 3.39 -3.95 -10.53
C SER A 549 3.83 -2.90 -9.52
N ARG A 550 2.89 -2.39 -8.70
CA ARG A 550 3.12 -1.23 -7.84
C ARG A 550 3.11 -1.56 -6.36
N THR A 551 3.69 -2.71 -5.99
CA THR A 551 3.90 -3.12 -4.60
C THR A 551 5.01 -2.32 -3.91
N SER A 552 5.98 -1.83 -4.67
CA SER A 552 7.09 -1.02 -4.17
C SER A 552 7.69 -0.17 -5.29
N SER A 553 8.38 0.92 -4.92
CA SER A 553 9.05 1.79 -5.89
C SER A 553 10.21 1.06 -6.58
N PRO A 554 10.32 1.14 -7.92
CA PRO A 554 11.48 0.67 -8.67
C PRO A 554 12.65 1.67 -8.65
N VAL A 555 12.45 2.86 -8.06
CA VAL A 555 13.42 3.95 -7.97
C VAL A 555 13.55 4.40 -6.51
N ARG A 556 14.74 4.80 -6.12
CA ARG A 556 14.99 5.51 -4.88
C ARG A 556 15.47 6.93 -5.19
N ILE A 557 14.91 7.92 -4.50
CA ILE A 557 15.48 9.25 -4.40
C ILE A 557 16.35 9.25 -3.15
N PRO A 558 17.69 9.21 -3.27
CA PRO A 558 18.55 9.00 -2.12
C PRO A 558 18.51 10.16 -1.16
N ARG A 559 18.81 9.88 0.10
CA ARG A 559 18.96 10.88 1.15
C ARG A 559 20.07 10.46 2.12
N ASP A 560 20.73 11.42 2.67
CA ASP A 560 21.72 11.20 3.72
C ASP A 560 21.07 10.56 4.96
N LYS A 561 21.79 9.72 5.68
CA LYS A 561 21.25 8.95 6.82
C LYS A 561 21.00 9.80 8.07
N GLU A 562 21.79 10.86 8.23
CA GLU A 562 21.77 11.75 9.40
C GLU A 562 20.86 12.95 9.16
N THR A 563 21.09 13.67 8.06
CA THR A 563 20.37 14.89 7.73
C THR A 563 19.03 14.64 7.02
N LEU A 564 18.80 13.43 6.51
CA LEU A 564 17.66 13.04 5.68
C LEU A 564 17.44 13.92 4.44
N GLN A 565 18.40 14.78 4.10
CA GLN A 565 18.35 15.60 2.90
C GLN A 565 18.89 14.85 1.69
N HIS A 566 18.46 15.25 0.50
CA HIS A 566 19.04 14.76 -0.74
C HIS A 566 20.52 15.16 -0.84
N PRO A 567 21.46 14.28 -1.26
CA PRO A 567 22.89 14.56 -1.21
C PRO A 567 23.34 15.80 -2.00
N GLN A 568 22.63 16.14 -3.08
CA GLN A 568 22.95 17.28 -3.94
C GLN A 568 22.04 18.49 -3.73
N LEU A 569 20.94 18.35 -2.96
CA LEU A 569 19.89 19.38 -2.85
C LEU A 569 19.60 19.66 -1.37
N GLN A 570 20.29 20.64 -0.81
CA GLN A 570 20.06 21.07 0.56
C GLN A 570 18.63 21.60 0.72
N GLY A 571 17.95 21.25 1.81
CA GLY A 571 16.58 21.66 2.08
C GLY A 571 15.51 20.76 1.41
N LEU A 572 15.92 19.76 0.62
CA LEU A 572 15.02 18.74 0.07
C LEU A 572 15.06 17.47 0.90
N TYR A 573 13.90 17.02 1.38
CA TYR A 573 13.71 15.81 2.19
C TYR A 573 12.91 14.75 1.42
N PRO A 574 13.57 13.83 0.69
CA PRO A 574 12.88 12.69 0.05
C PRO A 574 12.19 11.82 1.09
N CYS A 575 10.88 11.58 0.94
CA CYS A 575 10.04 10.99 1.98
C CYS A 575 9.09 9.92 1.44
N GLY A 576 8.81 8.93 2.26
CA GLY A 576 7.78 7.93 2.04
C GLY A 576 8.11 6.89 0.95
N GLU A 577 7.05 6.36 0.32
CA GLU A 577 7.18 5.31 -0.70
C GLU A 577 7.80 5.81 -1.99
N GLY A 578 7.50 7.05 -2.40
CA GLY A 578 8.05 7.64 -3.61
C GLY A 578 9.57 7.77 -3.56
N ALA A 579 10.11 8.08 -2.40
CA ALA A 579 11.54 8.11 -2.19
C ALA A 579 12.16 6.71 -1.90
N GLY A 580 11.35 5.65 -1.81
CA GLY A 580 11.80 4.27 -1.61
C GLY A 580 12.13 3.91 -0.16
N TYR A 581 11.60 4.65 0.84
CA TYR A 581 11.87 4.44 2.27
C TYR A 581 10.70 3.87 3.07
N ALA A 582 9.51 3.78 2.50
CA ALA A 582 8.33 3.23 3.13
C ALA A 582 7.62 2.22 2.21
N GLY A 583 6.63 1.51 2.72
CA GLY A 583 5.83 0.53 1.97
C GLY A 583 4.47 0.29 2.63
N GLY A 584 3.75 1.36 3.01
CA GLY A 584 2.42 1.31 3.61
C GLY A 584 2.11 2.53 4.46
N ILE A 585 0.86 2.66 4.89
CA ILE A 585 0.30 3.84 5.55
C ILE A 585 1.14 4.25 6.78
N VAL A 586 1.31 3.34 7.76
CA VAL A 586 1.99 3.67 9.01
C VAL A 586 3.48 3.95 8.80
N SER A 587 4.16 3.18 7.94
CA SER A 587 5.58 3.42 7.66
C SER A 587 5.83 4.75 6.94
N SER A 588 4.90 5.16 6.07
CA SER A 588 4.94 6.47 5.39
C SER A 588 4.68 7.60 6.38
N ALA A 589 3.69 7.47 7.26
CA ALA A 589 3.39 8.42 8.33
C ALA A 589 4.62 8.67 9.23
N LEU A 590 5.24 7.59 9.71
CA LEU A 590 6.46 7.66 10.54
C LEU A 590 7.62 8.33 9.81
N ASP A 591 7.76 8.09 8.51
CA ASP A 591 8.83 8.70 7.71
C ASP A 591 8.60 10.20 7.52
N GLY A 592 7.34 10.64 7.32
CA GLY A 592 6.96 12.05 7.28
C GLY A 592 7.28 12.78 8.59
N ILE A 593 6.87 12.21 9.73
CA ILE A 593 7.20 12.73 11.06
C ILE A 593 8.72 12.86 11.24
N ARG A 594 9.47 11.83 10.81
CA ARG A 594 10.94 11.80 10.95
C ARG A 594 11.61 12.89 10.12
N CYS A 595 11.18 13.13 8.88
CA CYS A 595 11.74 14.19 8.04
C CYS A 595 11.54 15.58 8.67
N VAL A 596 10.35 15.86 9.20
CA VAL A 596 10.04 17.12 9.88
C VAL A 596 10.86 17.30 11.16
N ASN A 597 10.96 16.25 12.00
CA ASN A 597 11.79 16.30 13.21
C ASN A 597 13.26 16.61 12.88
N ASN A 598 13.77 16.01 11.81
CA ASN A 598 15.15 16.25 11.39
C ASN A 598 15.35 17.71 10.93
N PHE A 599 14.43 18.25 10.11
CA PHE A 599 14.46 19.65 9.71
C PHE A 599 14.43 20.60 10.92
N ALA A 600 13.57 20.33 11.90
CA ALA A 600 13.47 21.15 13.11
C ALA A 600 14.75 21.13 13.98
N ASN A 601 15.48 20.02 13.98
CA ASN A 601 16.72 19.88 14.76
C ASN A 601 17.96 20.51 14.08
N ILE A 602 17.94 20.69 12.76
CA ILE A 602 19.04 21.29 12.00
C ILE A 602 18.92 22.84 11.95
N GLY A 603 17.70 23.36 12.10
CA GLY A 603 17.38 24.78 12.02
C GLY A 603 17.19 25.48 13.34
#